data_819341565b2347fefcf5357c62576b05
#
_entry.id   819341565b2347fefcf5357c62576b05
#
_cell.length_a   1.000
_cell.length_b   1.000
_cell.length_c   1.000
_cell.angle_alpha   90.00
_cell.angle_beta   90.00
_cell.angle_gamma   90.00
#
_symmetry.space_group_name_H-M   'P 1'
#
loop_
_entity.id
_entity.type
_entity.pdbx_description
1 polymer ?
#
loop_
_entity_poly.entity_id
_entity_poly.type
_entity_poly.pdbx_seq_one_letter_code
_entity_poly.pdbx_strand_id
1 'polypeptide(L)'
;LSEGLLLITDNGKLGRNLIKPEAHVEKVYQVEVKEPLEPDDVRKFRAGLVIDGDVSLAPAKLAILSDHTAIVTISEGKNRQIRKMFLSVGKLVTKLVRTQIGPIQLDERLKAGDYRALTKSEIQSLAPYFKAK
;
A
#
# COMPACT_ATOMS: atom_id res chain seq x y z
N LEU A 1 -13.57 -0.74 -5.96
CA LEU A 1 -12.59 -0.62 -7.04
C LEU A 1 -11.25 -0.13 -6.50
N SER A 2 -10.18 -0.65 -7.05
CA SER A 2 -8.83 -0.27 -6.70
C SER A 2 -8.20 0.50 -7.85
N GLU A 3 -7.42 1.52 -7.49
CA GLU A 3 -6.67 2.33 -8.44
C GLU A 3 -5.24 2.47 -7.94
N GLY A 4 -4.42 3.06 -8.77
CA GLY A 4 -3.16 3.61 -8.32
C GLY A 4 -1.95 3.02 -8.97
N LEU A 5 -0.84 3.33 -8.34
CA LEU A 5 0.49 3.16 -8.86
C LEU A 5 0.79 1.71 -9.21
N LEU A 6 1.27 1.51 -10.43
CA LEU A 6 1.76 0.22 -10.91
C LEU A 6 3.13 0.47 -11.56
N LEU A 7 4.11 -0.34 -11.19
CA LEU A 7 5.43 -0.31 -11.81
C LEU A 7 5.53 -1.45 -12.83
N ILE A 8 5.95 -1.11 -14.05
CA ILE A 8 6.18 -2.08 -15.12
C ILE A 8 7.67 -2.08 -15.42
N THR A 9 8.29 -3.26 -15.39
CA THR A 9 9.71 -3.39 -15.62
C THR A 9 10.02 -4.70 -16.35
N ASP A 10 11.04 -4.67 -17.21
CA ASP A 10 11.60 -5.87 -17.82
C ASP A 10 12.70 -6.49 -16.94
N ASN A 11 13.05 -5.85 -15.83
CA ASN A 11 13.99 -6.40 -14.85
C ASN A 11 13.21 -7.26 -13.84
N GLY A 12 13.18 -8.57 -14.07
CA GLY A 12 12.42 -9.49 -13.22
C GLY A 12 12.90 -9.51 -11.77
N LYS A 13 14.20 -9.32 -11.52
CA LYS A 13 14.73 -9.26 -10.16
C LYS A 13 14.21 -8.05 -9.42
N LEU A 14 14.24 -6.88 -10.06
CA LEU A 14 13.69 -5.66 -9.50
C LEU A 14 12.20 -5.81 -9.19
N GLY A 15 11.44 -6.30 -10.14
CA GLY A 15 10.00 -6.50 -9.96
C GLY A 15 9.69 -7.42 -8.78
N ARG A 16 10.39 -8.55 -8.69
CA ARG A 16 10.22 -9.49 -7.58
C ARG A 16 10.57 -8.85 -6.24
N ASN A 17 11.65 -8.08 -6.16
CA ASN A 17 12.08 -7.46 -4.92
C ASN A 17 11.10 -6.40 -4.43
N LEU A 18 10.42 -5.70 -5.35
CA LEU A 18 9.46 -4.68 -4.99
C LEU A 18 8.15 -5.26 -4.44
N ILE A 19 7.78 -6.48 -4.82
CA ILE A 19 6.50 -7.07 -4.41
C ILE A 19 6.64 -8.13 -3.32
N LYS A 20 7.83 -8.62 -3.04
CA LYS A 20 8.04 -9.64 -2.01
C LYS A 20 7.81 -9.07 -0.61
N PRO A 21 7.01 -9.74 0.24
CA PRO A 21 6.82 -9.30 1.62
C PRO A 21 8.13 -9.22 2.41
N GLU A 22 9.03 -10.17 2.21
CA GLU A 22 10.30 -10.22 2.93
C GLU A 22 11.28 -9.13 2.51
N ALA A 23 11.04 -8.43 1.42
CA ALA A 23 11.82 -7.27 1.03
C ALA A 23 11.43 -6.02 1.84
N HIS A 24 10.34 -6.08 2.59
CA HIS A 24 9.82 -5.00 3.43
C HIS A 24 9.64 -3.68 2.69
N VAL A 25 9.27 -3.77 1.41
CA VAL A 25 8.98 -2.58 0.60
C VAL A 25 7.68 -1.96 1.07
N GLU A 26 7.76 -0.74 1.57
CA GLU A 26 6.56 -0.04 2.03
C GLU A 26 5.67 0.35 0.87
N LYS A 27 4.38 0.23 1.07
CA LYS A 27 3.35 0.64 0.13
C LYS A 27 2.37 1.52 0.86
N VAL A 28 2.03 2.65 0.24
CA VAL A 28 1.12 3.62 0.84
C VAL A 28 -0.16 3.67 0.02
N TYR A 29 -1.28 3.61 0.72
CA TYR A 29 -2.60 3.65 0.11
C TYR A 29 -3.42 4.78 0.69
N GLN A 30 -4.21 5.44 -0.16
CA GLN A 30 -5.27 6.32 0.27
C GLN A 30 -6.58 5.55 0.19
N VAL A 31 -7.35 5.58 1.26
CA VAL A 31 -8.52 4.71 1.43
C VAL A 31 -9.73 5.53 1.81
N GLU A 32 -10.88 5.24 1.20
CA GLU A 32 -12.17 5.73 1.65
C GLU A 32 -12.99 4.55 2.15
N VAL A 33 -13.67 4.74 3.27
CA VAL A 33 -14.49 3.71 3.91
C VAL A 33 -15.91 4.21 4.14
N LYS A 34 -16.85 3.27 4.18
CA LYS A 34 -18.27 3.57 4.38
C LYS A 34 -18.57 4.00 5.82
N GLU A 35 -18.00 3.30 6.79
CA GLU A 35 -18.22 3.55 8.21
C GLU A 35 -17.23 4.59 8.74
N PRO A 36 -17.61 5.40 9.74
CA PRO A 36 -16.68 6.38 10.31
C PRO A 36 -15.45 5.71 10.94
N LEU A 37 -14.29 6.29 10.69
CA LEU A 37 -13.03 5.84 11.28
C LEU A 37 -12.92 6.32 12.72
N GLU A 38 -12.28 5.53 13.57
CA GLU A 38 -12.13 5.80 14.99
C GLU A 38 -10.66 5.74 15.40
N PRO A 39 -10.26 6.49 16.45
CA PRO A 39 -8.88 6.43 16.94
C PRO A 39 -8.42 5.01 17.30
N ASP A 40 -9.34 4.16 17.76
CA ASP A 40 -9.04 2.77 18.11
C ASP A 40 -8.60 1.95 16.88
N ASP A 41 -9.05 2.32 15.70
CA ASP A 41 -8.61 1.66 14.45
C ASP A 41 -7.11 1.85 14.24
N VAL A 42 -6.59 3.03 14.56
CA VAL A 42 -5.15 3.31 14.47
C VAL A 42 -4.36 2.37 15.38
N ARG A 43 -4.83 2.17 16.59
CA ARG A 43 -4.22 1.28 17.58
C ARG A 43 -4.24 -0.17 17.11
N LYS A 44 -5.36 -0.62 16.58
CA LYS A 44 -5.52 -1.99 16.10
C LYS A 44 -4.60 -2.30 14.93
N PHE A 45 -4.49 -1.37 13.99
CA PHE A 45 -3.58 -1.52 12.84
C PHE A 45 -2.13 -1.59 13.31
N ARG A 46 -1.74 -0.75 14.27
CA ARG A 46 -0.39 -0.73 14.81
C ARG A 46 -0.04 -2.02 15.57
N ALA A 47 -1.00 -2.60 16.24
CA ALA A 47 -0.80 -3.84 16.98
C ALA A 47 -0.65 -5.06 16.07
N GLY A 48 -1.07 -4.94 14.82
CA GLY A 48 -1.13 -6.06 13.89
C GLY A 48 -2.52 -6.70 13.88
N LEU A 49 -3.05 -6.91 12.71
CA LEU A 49 -4.39 -7.48 12.54
C LEU A 49 -4.28 -8.95 12.14
N VAL A 50 -5.36 -9.69 12.34
CA VAL A 50 -5.50 -11.07 11.85
C VAL A 50 -6.59 -11.08 10.79
N ILE A 51 -6.29 -11.63 9.63
CA ILE A 51 -7.24 -11.76 8.52
C ILE A 51 -7.38 -13.21 8.11
N ASP A 52 -8.40 -13.53 7.32
CA ASP A 52 -8.63 -14.88 6.81
C ASP A 52 -8.65 -15.95 7.92
N GLY A 53 -9.10 -15.55 9.12
CA GLY A 53 -9.22 -16.44 10.28
C GLY A 53 -7.94 -16.63 11.09
N ASP A 54 -6.80 -16.78 10.44
CA ASP A 54 -5.55 -17.13 11.13
C ASP A 54 -4.29 -16.49 10.55
N VAL A 55 -4.44 -15.58 9.59
CA VAL A 55 -3.27 -14.92 8.98
C VAL A 55 -2.92 -13.67 9.78
N SER A 56 -1.81 -13.74 10.52
CA SER A 56 -1.31 -12.60 11.30
C SER A 56 -0.54 -11.65 10.38
N LEU A 57 -0.87 -10.38 10.46
CA LEU A 57 -0.22 -9.34 9.67
C LEU A 57 0.78 -8.55 10.52
N ALA A 58 1.80 -8.01 9.86
CA ALA A 58 2.74 -7.10 10.49
C ALA A 58 2.03 -5.81 10.91
N PRO A 59 2.55 -5.09 11.93
CA PRO A 59 2.04 -3.78 12.29
C PRO A 59 1.96 -2.85 11.07
N ALA A 60 0.89 -2.07 11.00
CA ALA A 60 0.67 -1.12 9.91
C ALA A 60 0.42 0.27 10.49
N LYS A 61 0.68 1.29 9.68
CA LYS A 61 0.40 2.67 10.06
C LYS A 61 -0.93 3.09 9.44
N LEU A 62 -1.81 3.64 10.26
CA LEU A 62 -3.08 4.21 9.81
C LEU A 62 -3.12 5.67 10.25
N ALA A 63 -3.21 6.59 9.29
CA ALA A 63 -3.38 8.01 9.55
C ALA A 63 -4.77 8.44 9.09
N ILE A 64 -5.61 8.87 10.01
CA ILE A 64 -6.97 9.30 9.71
C ILE A 64 -6.94 10.74 9.20
N LEU A 65 -7.47 10.96 7.99
CA LEU A 65 -7.56 12.28 7.37
C LEU A 65 -8.93 12.92 7.63
N SER A 66 -9.97 12.11 7.65
CA SER A 66 -11.34 12.53 7.94
C SER A 66 -12.12 11.33 8.47
N ASP A 67 -13.40 11.52 8.77
CA ASP A 67 -14.25 10.43 9.26
C ASP A 67 -14.26 9.21 8.34
N HIS A 68 -14.07 9.42 7.03
CA HIS A 68 -14.19 8.36 6.05
C HIS A 68 -12.96 8.18 5.17
N THR A 69 -11.87 8.90 5.43
CA THR A 69 -10.65 8.80 4.63
C THR A 69 -9.42 8.61 5.50
N ALA A 70 -8.48 7.80 5.01
CA ALA A 70 -7.25 7.50 5.74
C ALA A 70 -6.12 7.20 4.79
N ILE A 71 -4.90 7.28 5.32
CA ILE A 71 -3.69 6.82 4.64
C ILE A 71 -3.17 5.62 5.41
N VAL A 72 -2.91 4.53 4.69
CA VAL A 72 -2.43 3.27 5.26
C VAL A 72 -1.07 2.93 4.65
N THR A 73 -0.11 2.64 5.52
CA THR A 73 1.22 2.18 5.10
C THR A 73 1.44 0.76 5.57
N ILE A 74 1.75 -0.14 4.64
CA ILE A 74 2.05 -1.54 4.92
C ILE A 74 3.37 -1.94 4.26
N SER A 75 4.01 -2.98 4.80
CA SER A 75 5.24 -3.55 4.23
C SER A 75 5.02 -4.95 3.67
N GLU A 76 3.79 -5.38 3.61
CA GLU A 76 3.40 -6.68 3.08
C GLU A 76 2.59 -6.51 1.79
N GLY A 77 2.31 -7.61 1.10
CA GLY A 77 1.55 -7.56 -0.14
C GLY A 77 0.63 -8.76 -0.30
N LYS A 78 -0.08 -9.14 0.76
CA LYS A 78 -1.02 -10.26 0.69
C LYS A 78 -2.24 -9.88 -0.14
N ASN A 79 -2.88 -10.89 -0.72
CA ASN A 79 -4.02 -10.69 -1.61
C ASN A 79 -5.14 -9.90 -0.91
N ARG A 80 -5.55 -8.77 -1.50
CA ARG A 80 -6.64 -7.91 -1.01
C ARG A 80 -6.44 -7.49 0.46
N GLN A 81 -5.19 -7.37 0.89
CA GLN A 81 -4.85 -7.17 2.29
C GLN A 81 -5.53 -5.95 2.90
N ILE A 82 -5.46 -4.79 2.24
CA ILE A 82 -6.04 -3.55 2.79
C ILE A 82 -7.55 -3.71 3.00
N ARG A 83 -8.25 -4.29 2.04
CA ARG A 83 -9.71 -4.49 2.15
C ARG A 83 -10.06 -5.41 3.32
N LYS A 84 -9.29 -6.48 3.50
CA LYS A 84 -9.50 -7.43 4.59
C LYS A 84 -9.17 -6.82 5.95
N MET A 85 -8.14 -5.98 6.01
CA MET A 85 -7.78 -5.28 7.24
C MET A 85 -8.93 -4.39 7.72
N PHE A 86 -9.49 -3.59 6.83
CA PHE A 86 -10.61 -2.72 7.20
C PHE A 86 -11.87 -3.52 7.56
N LEU A 87 -12.15 -4.61 6.84
CA LEU A 87 -13.28 -5.46 7.21
C LEU A 87 -13.12 -6.07 8.60
N SER A 88 -11.90 -6.41 9.01
CA SER A 88 -11.64 -6.97 10.34
C SER A 88 -11.97 -5.99 11.48
N VAL A 89 -12.02 -4.72 11.21
CA VAL A 89 -12.40 -3.68 12.16
C VAL A 89 -13.79 -3.08 11.86
N GLY A 90 -14.58 -3.77 11.04
CA GLY A 90 -15.96 -3.38 10.75
C GLY A 90 -16.12 -2.26 9.75
N LYS A 91 -15.14 -2.04 8.87
CA LYS A 91 -15.17 -0.96 7.89
C LYS A 91 -15.14 -1.54 6.47
N LEU A 92 -15.97 -1.01 5.59
CA LEU A 92 -15.99 -1.41 4.19
C LEU A 92 -15.25 -0.36 3.35
N VAL A 93 -14.22 -0.80 2.63
CA VAL A 93 -13.47 0.07 1.72
C VAL A 93 -14.31 0.35 0.48
N THR A 94 -14.55 1.63 0.21
CA THR A 94 -15.32 2.08 -0.96
C THR A 94 -14.42 2.62 -2.07
N LYS A 95 -13.19 3.04 -1.73
CA LYS A 95 -12.20 3.48 -2.71
C LYS A 95 -10.81 3.17 -2.19
N LEU A 96 -9.93 2.69 -3.07
CA LEU A 96 -8.56 2.31 -2.71
C LEU A 96 -7.61 2.75 -3.82
N VAL A 97 -6.65 3.61 -3.48
CA VAL A 97 -5.64 4.10 -4.42
C VAL A 97 -4.26 3.86 -3.81
N ARG A 98 -3.41 3.11 -4.52
CA ARG A 98 -2.02 2.96 -4.11
C ARG A 98 -1.23 4.17 -4.60
N THR A 99 -0.69 4.96 -3.67
CA THR A 99 -0.03 6.22 -3.97
C THR A 99 1.49 6.15 -3.92
N GLN A 100 2.03 5.06 -3.34
CA GLN A 100 3.48 4.93 -3.22
C GLN A 100 3.87 3.45 -3.14
N ILE A 101 4.95 3.09 -3.84
CA ILE A 101 5.61 1.78 -3.72
C ILE A 101 7.08 2.06 -3.47
N GLY A 102 7.57 1.73 -2.25
CA GLY A 102 8.93 2.07 -1.87
C GLY A 102 9.16 3.57 -2.05
N PRO A 103 10.23 3.99 -2.74
CA PRO A 103 10.53 5.40 -2.94
C PRO A 103 9.73 6.07 -4.08
N ILE A 104 8.92 5.30 -4.83
CA ILE A 104 8.22 5.83 -6.00
C ILE A 104 6.82 6.28 -5.61
N GLN A 105 6.51 7.54 -5.84
CA GLN A 105 5.21 8.12 -5.57
C GLN A 105 4.39 8.26 -6.85
N LEU A 106 3.06 8.20 -6.68
CA LEU A 106 2.14 8.44 -7.78
C LEU A 106 2.27 9.88 -8.26
N ASP A 107 2.42 10.05 -9.58
CA ASP A 107 2.43 11.37 -10.19
C ASP A 107 0.98 11.87 -10.31
N GLU A 108 0.65 12.94 -9.60
CA GLU A 108 -0.70 13.48 -9.55
C GLU A 108 -1.18 14.02 -10.91
N ARG A 109 -0.25 14.29 -11.83
CA ARG A 109 -0.58 14.73 -13.19
C ARG A 109 -1.10 13.60 -14.07
N LEU A 110 -0.92 12.34 -13.65
CA LEU A 110 -1.41 11.19 -14.41
C LEU A 110 -2.87 10.91 -14.03
N LYS A 111 -3.65 10.59 -15.05
CA LYS A 111 -5.03 10.11 -14.87
C LYS A 111 -5.02 8.59 -14.90
N ALA A 112 -6.10 7.98 -14.44
CA ALA A 112 -6.24 6.53 -14.50
C ALA A 112 -6.01 6.04 -15.94
N GLY A 113 -5.14 5.04 -16.09
CA GLY A 113 -4.76 4.51 -17.39
C GLY A 113 -3.56 5.17 -18.05
N ASP A 114 -3.11 6.32 -17.53
CA ASP A 114 -1.92 7.00 -18.05
C ASP A 114 -0.64 6.34 -17.52
N TYR A 115 0.46 6.59 -18.21
CA TYR A 115 1.76 6.13 -17.77
C TYR A 115 2.83 7.15 -18.15
N ARG A 116 3.99 7.06 -17.51
CA ARG A 116 5.18 7.82 -17.86
C ARG A 116 6.43 7.04 -17.50
N ALA A 117 7.56 7.41 -18.12
CA ALA A 117 8.84 6.87 -17.72
C ALA A 117 9.28 7.43 -16.36
N LEU A 118 10.05 6.66 -15.62
CA LEU A 118 10.63 7.11 -14.36
C LEU A 118 11.69 8.17 -14.63
N THR A 119 11.80 9.15 -13.74
CA THR A 119 12.86 10.16 -13.78
C THR A 119 14.19 9.52 -13.36
N LYS A 120 15.31 10.19 -13.66
CA LYS A 120 16.63 9.73 -13.19
C LYS A 120 16.66 9.58 -11.67
N SER A 121 16.07 10.52 -10.95
CA SER A 121 16.00 10.48 -9.48
C SER A 121 15.24 9.25 -9.00
N GLU A 122 14.12 8.94 -9.63
CA GLU A 122 13.31 7.76 -9.29
C GLU A 122 14.08 6.47 -9.58
N ILE A 123 14.77 6.39 -10.71
CA ILE A 123 15.59 5.22 -11.05
C ILE A 123 16.70 5.03 -10.03
N GLN A 124 17.39 6.10 -9.65
CA GLN A 124 18.44 6.04 -8.62
C GLN A 124 17.90 5.58 -7.28
N SER A 125 16.70 6.00 -6.91
CA SER A 125 16.06 5.60 -5.65
C SER A 125 15.75 4.12 -5.61
N LEU A 126 15.66 3.45 -6.75
CA LEU A 126 15.43 2.00 -6.84
C LEU A 126 16.72 1.18 -6.77
N ALA A 127 17.89 1.82 -6.77
CA ALA A 127 19.16 1.12 -6.78
C ALA A 127 19.30 0.01 -5.71
N PRO A 128 18.85 0.20 -4.46
CA PRO A 128 18.94 -0.87 -3.46
C PRO A 128 18.20 -2.14 -3.85
N TYR A 129 17.13 -2.03 -4.62
CA TYR A 129 16.30 -3.18 -5.00
C TYR A 129 16.91 -3.98 -6.15
N PHE A 130 17.82 -3.41 -6.91
CA PHE A 130 18.57 -4.15 -7.94
C PHE A 130 19.54 -5.14 -7.31
N LYS A 131 20.04 -4.85 -6.12
CA LYS A 131 21.02 -5.66 -5.41
C LYS A 131 20.40 -6.62 -4.42
N ALA A 132 19.12 -6.49 -4.12
CA ALA A 132 18.42 -7.35 -3.17
C ALA A 132 18.36 -8.80 -3.69
N LYS A 133 18.47 -9.74 -2.77
CA LYS A 133 18.48 -11.17 -3.11
C LYS A 133 17.09 -11.76 -3.18
#